data_c459b3bc95a79eb4b5fc02a444d00fc4
#
_entry.id   c459b3bc95a79eb4b5fc02a444d00fc4
#
_cell.length_a   1.000
_cell.length_b   1.000
_cell.length_c   1.000
_cell.angle_alpha   90.00
_cell.angle_beta   90.00
_cell.angle_gamma   90.00
#
_symmetry.space_group_name_H-M   'P 1'
#
loop_
_entity.id
_entity.type
_entity.pdbx_description
1 polymer ?
#
loop_
_entity_poly.entity_id
_entity_poly.type
_entity_poly.pdbx_seq_one_letter_code
_entity_poly.pdbx_strand_id
1 'polypeptide(L)'
;MKDGEDMEPFMGENFLLKNETAVSLYHHYAKDMPIIDYHCHLSPKEIYENKTFQNITEAWLYGDHYKWRIMRANGIEETYITGDAPDEEKFMAWAKTVPMAIGNPLYNWTHLELQRFFGIYEILNEQSAPAIWKRTNELLQGAGFGARDLIVKSNVKVVCTTDDPVDSLEYHLLLKEDKDFPVSVLPGFRPDKGLEINREGFPDWVQALEDAAAISITTYDEFLKALEKRVRFFHSAGGRVSDHAIDSMVFAETTKEEAGRIFSDRLQGTEVSYEDEKKFKTYTLQFLCGLYAELDWAMQFHINALRNTNTKMMKRLGPDTGYDSMNDEEIAKPLYKLLNSVEMKNKLPKTILYSLNPNDNYVIASMINSFRTVLPREKYNSAQPGGLTIQKTGCSIK
;
A
#
# COMPACT_ATOMS: atom_id res chain seq x y z
N MET A 1 14.88 -49.72 1.55
CA MET A 1 14.97 -48.38 0.92
C MET A 1 13.72 -48.27 0.09
N LYS A 2 12.76 -47.45 0.51
CA LYS A 2 11.56 -47.16 -0.24
C LYS A 2 11.96 -46.38 -1.48
N ASP A 3 11.43 -46.81 -2.61
CA ASP A 3 11.63 -46.24 -3.92
C ASP A 3 11.41 -44.72 -3.90
N GLY A 4 12.20 -43.99 -4.71
CA GLY A 4 12.27 -42.53 -4.72
C GLY A 4 10.93 -41.87 -4.68
N GLU A 5 10.61 -41.22 -3.56
CA GLU A 5 9.62 -40.17 -3.55
C GLU A 5 10.14 -39.12 -4.54
N ASP A 6 9.47 -38.94 -5.65
CA ASP A 6 9.72 -37.84 -6.58
C ASP A 6 9.65 -36.54 -5.75
N MET A 7 10.82 -35.97 -5.47
CA MET A 7 10.89 -34.69 -4.77
C MET A 7 10.12 -33.67 -5.59
N GLU A 8 9.07 -33.10 -5.02
CA GLU A 8 8.36 -32.00 -5.68
C GLU A 8 9.34 -30.88 -6.04
N PRO A 9 9.23 -30.32 -7.25
CA PRO A 9 10.11 -29.24 -7.66
C PRO A 9 9.93 -28.04 -6.72
N PHE A 10 11.02 -27.31 -6.48
CA PHE A 10 10.98 -26.09 -5.67
C PHE A 10 9.93 -25.12 -6.23
N MET A 11 8.97 -24.73 -5.37
CA MET A 11 7.82 -23.92 -5.75
C MET A 11 6.97 -24.51 -6.89
N GLY A 12 6.76 -25.82 -6.85
CA GLY A 12 5.83 -26.53 -7.74
C GLY A 12 4.37 -26.09 -7.57
N GLU A 13 3.48 -26.69 -8.34
CA GLU A 13 2.05 -26.28 -8.39
C GLU A 13 1.34 -26.35 -7.03
N ASN A 14 1.80 -27.20 -6.11
CA ASN A 14 1.26 -27.36 -4.76
C ASN A 14 2.08 -26.61 -3.69
N PHE A 15 2.94 -25.70 -4.09
CA PHE A 15 3.73 -24.92 -3.14
C PHE A 15 2.82 -24.21 -2.12
N LEU A 16 3.12 -24.38 -0.82
CA LEU A 16 2.33 -23.91 0.34
C LEU A 16 0.99 -24.62 0.56
N LEU A 17 0.55 -25.54 -0.28
CA LEU A 17 -0.66 -26.31 -0.11
C LEU A 17 -0.35 -27.58 0.71
N LYS A 18 -0.67 -27.56 2.00
CA LYS A 18 -0.17 -28.54 2.98
C LYS A 18 -1.02 -29.83 3.09
N ASN A 19 -2.16 -29.89 2.43
CA ASN A 19 -3.06 -31.06 2.47
C ASN A 19 -3.97 -31.10 1.25
N GLU A 20 -4.58 -32.25 1.00
CA GLU A 20 -5.46 -32.48 -0.13
C GLU A 20 -6.64 -31.50 -0.22
N THR A 21 -7.20 -31.08 0.91
CA THR A 21 -8.27 -30.08 0.93
C THR A 21 -7.78 -28.73 0.41
N ALA A 22 -6.59 -28.29 0.84
CA ALA A 22 -5.99 -27.04 0.35
C ALA A 22 -5.69 -27.11 -1.15
N VAL A 23 -5.14 -28.26 -1.61
CA VAL A 23 -4.88 -28.51 -3.04
C VAL A 23 -6.20 -28.46 -3.83
N SER A 24 -7.24 -29.16 -3.37
CA SER A 24 -8.54 -29.19 -4.02
C SER A 24 -9.18 -27.79 -4.09
N LEU A 25 -9.19 -27.04 -2.98
CA LEU A 25 -9.77 -25.69 -2.94
C LEU A 25 -9.01 -24.72 -3.85
N TYR A 26 -7.70 -24.80 -3.86
CA TYR A 26 -6.89 -23.92 -4.71
C TYR A 26 -7.14 -24.20 -6.19
N HIS A 27 -6.95 -25.44 -6.63
CA HIS A 27 -7.01 -25.78 -8.05
C HIS A 27 -8.42 -25.68 -8.66
N HIS A 28 -9.49 -25.99 -7.87
CA HIS A 28 -10.85 -25.96 -8.40
C HIS A 28 -11.56 -24.60 -8.25
N TYR A 29 -11.11 -23.74 -7.31
CA TYR A 29 -11.86 -22.53 -6.99
C TYR A 29 -11.02 -21.24 -6.96
N ALA A 30 -9.74 -21.31 -6.61
CA ALA A 30 -8.96 -20.10 -6.37
C ALA A 30 -7.96 -19.76 -7.51
N LYS A 31 -7.37 -20.77 -8.17
CA LYS A 31 -6.26 -20.61 -9.12
C LYS A 31 -6.56 -19.62 -10.24
N ASP A 32 -7.77 -19.66 -10.79
CA ASP A 32 -8.17 -18.88 -11.96
C ASP A 32 -8.95 -17.60 -11.58
N MET A 33 -9.12 -17.33 -10.28
CA MET A 33 -9.79 -16.11 -9.84
C MET A 33 -8.95 -14.88 -10.18
N PRO A 34 -9.57 -13.82 -10.69
CA PRO A 34 -8.86 -12.58 -10.98
C PRO A 34 -8.42 -11.88 -9.71
N ILE A 35 -7.32 -11.14 -9.82
CA ILE A 35 -6.82 -10.29 -8.73
C ILE A 35 -7.52 -8.94 -8.77
N ILE A 36 -8.03 -8.52 -7.63
CA ILE A 36 -8.46 -7.15 -7.34
C ILE A 36 -7.40 -6.56 -6.43
N ASP A 37 -6.49 -5.78 -6.98
CA ASP A 37 -5.44 -5.11 -6.23
C ASP A 37 -5.97 -3.79 -5.69
N TYR A 38 -6.58 -3.84 -4.50
CA TYR A 38 -7.25 -2.69 -3.90
C TYR A 38 -6.31 -1.76 -3.12
N HIS A 39 -5.01 -2.02 -3.13
CA HIS A 39 -3.98 -1.13 -2.60
C HIS A 39 -2.63 -1.44 -3.23
N CYS A 40 -2.09 -0.52 -4.00
CA CYS A 40 -0.75 -0.61 -4.58
C CYS A 40 -0.12 0.78 -4.72
N HIS A 41 1.18 0.79 -5.07
CA HIS A 41 1.96 2.01 -5.34
C HIS A 41 2.42 2.10 -6.80
N LEU A 42 1.73 1.44 -7.73
CA LEU A 42 2.02 1.56 -9.15
C LEU A 42 1.73 2.97 -9.65
N SER A 43 2.60 3.51 -10.49
CA SER A 43 2.40 4.82 -11.11
C SER A 43 1.35 4.73 -12.23
N PRO A 44 0.22 5.45 -12.15
CA PRO A 44 -0.76 5.46 -13.23
C PRO A 44 -0.18 5.99 -14.54
N LYS A 45 0.81 6.88 -14.48
CA LYS A 45 1.56 7.36 -15.65
C LYS A 45 2.33 6.23 -16.33
N GLU A 46 3.10 5.45 -15.55
CA GLU A 46 3.87 4.33 -16.09
C GLU A 46 2.96 3.25 -16.69
N ILE A 47 1.78 3.03 -16.11
CA ILE A 47 0.76 2.15 -16.68
C ILE A 47 0.22 2.73 -18.00
N TYR A 48 -0.15 4.02 -18.03
CA TYR A 48 -0.67 4.65 -19.23
C TYR A 48 0.32 4.61 -20.40
N GLU A 49 1.59 4.94 -20.13
CA GLU A 49 2.67 4.96 -21.10
C GLU A 49 3.17 3.54 -21.48
N ASN A 50 2.65 2.49 -20.82
CA ASN A 50 3.15 1.11 -20.92
C ASN A 50 4.66 1.04 -20.78
N LYS A 51 5.18 1.61 -19.67
CA LYS A 51 6.62 1.70 -19.41
C LYS A 51 7.31 0.36 -19.63
N THR A 52 8.39 0.38 -20.39
CA THR A 52 9.32 -0.75 -20.55
C THR A 52 10.50 -0.59 -19.61
N PHE A 53 11.12 -1.70 -19.22
CA PHE A 53 12.25 -1.72 -18.29
C PHE A 53 13.53 -2.00 -19.07
N GLN A 54 14.60 -1.25 -18.79
CA GLN A 54 15.88 -1.43 -19.44
C GLN A 54 16.53 -2.78 -19.07
N ASN A 55 16.32 -3.20 -17.83
CA ASN A 55 16.87 -4.43 -17.27
C ASN A 55 16.10 -4.85 -16.00
N ILE A 56 16.43 -6.04 -15.49
CA ILE A 56 15.80 -6.60 -14.29
C ILE A 56 16.10 -5.80 -13.00
N THR A 57 17.23 -5.11 -12.91
CA THR A 57 17.56 -4.25 -11.79
C THR A 57 16.59 -3.07 -11.69
N GLU A 58 16.31 -2.40 -12.80
CA GLU A 58 15.31 -1.36 -12.83
C GLU A 58 13.94 -1.87 -12.37
N ALA A 59 13.51 -3.02 -12.90
CA ALA A 59 12.23 -3.61 -12.54
C ALA A 59 12.13 -4.06 -11.08
N TRP A 60 13.23 -4.51 -10.47
CA TRP A 60 13.22 -5.14 -9.16
C TRP A 60 13.76 -4.31 -8.01
N LEU A 61 14.76 -3.47 -8.28
CA LEU A 61 15.50 -2.78 -7.23
C LEU A 61 15.24 -1.28 -7.18
N TYR A 62 14.75 -0.68 -8.25
CA TYR A 62 14.45 0.75 -8.24
C TYR A 62 13.17 1.02 -7.44
N GLY A 63 13.35 1.61 -6.24
CA GLY A 63 12.25 1.93 -5.34
C GLY A 63 11.81 0.80 -4.38
N ASP A 64 12.40 -0.40 -4.43
CA ASP A 64 12.06 -1.49 -3.50
C ASP A 64 12.89 -1.41 -2.21
N HIS A 65 12.44 -0.62 -1.28
CA HIS A 65 13.10 -0.44 0.01
C HIS A 65 13.08 -1.71 0.90
N TYR A 66 12.24 -2.71 0.63
CA TYR A 66 12.26 -4.00 1.31
C TYR A 66 13.46 -4.84 0.89
N LYS A 67 13.75 -4.93 -0.41
CA LYS A 67 14.96 -5.57 -0.92
C LYS A 67 16.22 -4.85 -0.43
N TRP A 68 16.22 -3.52 -0.43
CA TRP A 68 17.35 -2.73 0.10
C TRP A 68 17.65 -3.04 1.57
N ARG A 69 16.62 -3.21 2.41
CA ARG A 69 16.81 -3.57 3.83
C ARG A 69 17.53 -4.91 3.99
N ILE A 70 17.13 -5.93 3.23
CA ILE A 70 17.75 -7.25 3.29
C ILE A 70 19.18 -7.22 2.73
N MET A 71 19.42 -6.47 1.67
CA MET A 71 20.78 -6.28 1.14
C MET A 71 21.69 -5.66 2.19
N ARG A 72 21.25 -4.62 2.90
CA ARG A 72 22.01 -4.01 4.01
C ARG A 72 22.24 -4.99 5.16
N ALA A 73 21.21 -5.75 5.53
CA ALA A 73 21.32 -6.76 6.58
C ALA A 73 22.34 -7.87 6.21
N ASN A 74 22.51 -8.12 4.91
CA ASN A 74 23.51 -9.05 4.38
C ASN A 74 24.90 -8.41 4.17
N GLY A 75 25.09 -7.15 4.62
CA GLY A 75 26.39 -6.46 4.54
C GLY A 75 26.75 -5.91 3.16
N ILE A 76 25.78 -5.74 2.27
CA ILE A 76 26.01 -5.10 0.96
C ILE A 76 26.23 -3.60 1.17
N GLU A 77 27.26 -3.06 0.53
CA GLU A 77 27.57 -1.63 0.57
C GLU A 77 26.50 -0.80 -0.17
N GLU A 78 26.23 0.42 0.33
CA GLU A 78 25.18 1.29 -0.18
C GLU A 78 25.34 1.65 -1.67
N THR A 79 26.59 1.66 -2.19
CA THR A 79 26.90 1.86 -3.61
C THR A 79 26.17 0.88 -4.51
N TYR A 80 26.00 -0.39 -4.07
CA TYR A 80 25.29 -1.45 -4.80
C TYR A 80 23.78 -1.51 -4.48
N ILE A 81 23.27 -0.64 -3.63
CA ILE A 81 21.85 -0.62 -3.22
C ILE A 81 21.16 0.60 -3.84
N THR A 82 21.39 1.79 -3.27
CA THR A 82 20.83 3.06 -3.76
C THR A 82 21.87 3.96 -4.41
N GLY A 83 23.16 3.58 -4.38
CA GLY A 83 24.24 4.36 -4.97
C GLY A 83 24.36 4.18 -6.49
N ASP A 84 25.51 4.48 -7.04
CA ASP A 84 25.80 4.68 -8.46
C ASP A 84 26.48 3.48 -9.15
N ALA A 85 26.54 2.31 -8.49
CA ALA A 85 27.05 1.09 -9.12
C ALA A 85 26.22 0.75 -10.39
N PRO A 86 26.86 0.15 -11.41
CA PRO A 86 26.13 -0.37 -12.57
C PRO A 86 25.01 -1.34 -12.21
N ASP A 87 23.94 -1.34 -12.97
CA ASP A 87 22.76 -2.18 -12.69
C ASP A 87 23.06 -3.66 -12.62
N GLU A 88 23.99 -4.16 -13.46
CA GLU A 88 24.44 -5.54 -13.40
C GLU A 88 25.10 -5.87 -12.04
N GLU A 89 25.93 -4.99 -11.54
CA GLU A 89 26.58 -5.18 -10.23
C GLU A 89 25.59 -5.15 -9.07
N LYS A 90 24.56 -4.27 -9.15
CA LYS A 90 23.45 -4.27 -8.20
C LYS A 90 22.66 -5.58 -8.23
N PHE A 91 22.41 -6.11 -9.42
CA PHE A 91 21.74 -7.41 -9.58
C PHE A 91 22.60 -8.55 -8.99
N MET A 92 23.92 -8.56 -9.23
CA MET A 92 24.81 -9.55 -8.64
C MET A 92 24.81 -9.46 -7.10
N ALA A 93 24.78 -8.26 -6.55
CA ALA A 93 24.66 -8.04 -5.11
C ALA A 93 23.32 -8.55 -4.54
N TRP A 94 22.23 -8.38 -5.29
CA TRP A 94 20.93 -8.98 -4.95
C TRP A 94 21.00 -10.52 -5.01
N ALA A 95 21.56 -11.08 -6.06
CA ALA A 95 21.72 -12.51 -6.24
C ALA A 95 22.56 -13.16 -5.12
N LYS A 96 23.57 -12.46 -4.62
CA LYS A 96 24.34 -12.86 -3.44
C LYS A 96 23.50 -12.82 -2.15
N THR A 97 22.55 -11.90 -2.07
CA THR A 97 21.68 -11.72 -0.89
C THR A 97 20.58 -12.78 -0.83
N VAL A 98 20.01 -13.17 -1.97
CA VAL A 98 18.82 -14.05 -2.05
C VAL A 98 19.00 -15.36 -1.27
N PRO A 99 20.09 -16.13 -1.38
CA PRO A 99 20.27 -17.37 -0.61
C PRO A 99 20.28 -17.17 0.91
N MET A 100 20.66 -15.97 1.38
CA MET A 100 20.66 -15.62 2.80
C MET A 100 19.25 -15.22 3.30
N ALA A 101 18.31 -15.03 2.38
CA ALA A 101 16.93 -14.65 2.69
C ALA A 101 15.96 -15.85 2.81
N ILE A 102 16.46 -17.09 2.93
CA ILE A 102 15.62 -18.28 3.15
C ILE A 102 14.76 -18.09 4.39
N GLY A 103 13.44 -18.32 4.26
CA GLY A 103 12.46 -18.08 5.31
C GLY A 103 11.85 -16.65 5.29
N ASN A 104 12.40 -15.74 4.51
CA ASN A 104 11.80 -14.45 4.22
C ASN A 104 10.97 -14.55 2.92
N PRO A 105 9.77 -13.92 2.85
CA PRO A 105 8.96 -13.94 1.64
C PRO A 105 9.67 -13.48 0.37
N LEU A 106 10.61 -12.55 0.46
CA LEU A 106 11.38 -12.07 -0.70
C LEU A 106 12.16 -13.17 -1.41
N TYR A 107 12.60 -14.22 -0.67
CA TYR A 107 13.21 -15.40 -1.29
C TYR A 107 12.22 -16.09 -2.24
N ASN A 108 11.01 -16.33 -1.76
CA ASN A 108 9.97 -17.00 -2.54
C ASN A 108 9.47 -16.11 -3.69
N TRP A 109 9.24 -14.84 -3.44
CA TRP A 109 8.74 -13.90 -4.44
C TRP A 109 9.72 -13.71 -5.59
N THR A 110 11.02 -13.58 -5.30
CA THR A 110 12.06 -13.52 -6.33
C THR A 110 11.98 -14.71 -7.29
N HIS A 111 11.89 -15.92 -6.75
CA HIS A 111 11.83 -17.14 -7.57
C HIS A 111 10.46 -17.30 -8.26
N LEU A 112 9.38 -16.90 -7.61
CA LEU A 112 8.04 -16.93 -8.20
C LEU A 112 7.95 -16.01 -9.42
N GLU A 113 8.53 -14.81 -9.33
CA GLU A 113 8.59 -13.87 -10.44
C GLU A 113 9.45 -14.40 -11.58
N LEU A 114 10.61 -15.00 -11.29
CA LEU A 114 11.45 -15.66 -12.30
C LEU A 114 10.68 -16.76 -13.03
N GLN A 115 9.94 -17.58 -12.31
CA GLN A 115 9.15 -18.67 -12.90
C GLN A 115 7.98 -18.14 -13.75
N ARG A 116 7.17 -17.24 -13.19
CA ARG A 116 5.90 -16.82 -13.79
C ARG A 116 6.09 -15.88 -14.98
N PHE A 117 7.04 -14.95 -14.89
CA PHE A 117 7.23 -13.96 -15.95
C PHE A 117 8.31 -14.36 -16.94
N PHE A 118 9.36 -15.04 -16.49
CA PHE A 118 10.53 -15.32 -17.32
C PHE A 118 10.73 -16.81 -17.66
N GLY A 119 9.94 -17.72 -17.09
CA GLY A 119 10.09 -19.17 -17.30
C GLY A 119 11.43 -19.71 -16.78
N ILE A 120 11.97 -19.08 -15.73
CA ILE A 120 13.26 -19.43 -15.14
C ILE A 120 13.02 -20.16 -13.81
N TYR A 121 13.42 -21.42 -13.72
CA TYR A 121 13.22 -22.29 -12.57
C TYR A 121 14.50 -22.48 -11.76
N GLU A 122 15.64 -22.00 -12.23
CA GLU A 122 16.91 -22.02 -11.53
C GLU A 122 16.85 -21.14 -10.28
N ILE A 123 17.44 -21.62 -9.18
CA ILE A 123 17.59 -20.84 -7.95
C ILE A 123 18.60 -19.71 -8.20
N LEU A 124 18.19 -18.48 -7.87
CA LEU A 124 19.05 -17.31 -7.98
C LEU A 124 20.11 -17.31 -6.89
N ASN A 125 21.37 -17.31 -7.31
CA ASN A 125 22.57 -17.20 -6.48
C ASN A 125 23.73 -16.61 -7.32
N GLU A 126 24.89 -16.44 -6.72
CA GLU A 126 26.05 -15.86 -7.42
C GLU A 126 26.46 -16.63 -8.68
N GLN A 127 26.30 -17.96 -8.71
CA GLN A 127 26.69 -18.80 -9.84
C GLN A 127 25.67 -18.70 -11.01
N SER A 128 24.38 -18.67 -10.71
CA SER A 128 23.31 -18.61 -11.72
C SER A 128 23.04 -17.19 -12.22
N ALA A 129 23.41 -16.17 -11.43
CA ALA A 129 23.08 -14.77 -11.69
C ALA A 129 23.47 -14.26 -13.09
N PRO A 130 24.68 -14.53 -13.63
CA PRO A 130 25.03 -14.00 -14.97
C PRO A 130 24.11 -14.54 -16.08
N ALA A 131 23.73 -15.81 -15.99
CA ALA A 131 22.82 -16.42 -16.97
C ALA A 131 21.39 -15.89 -16.83
N ILE A 132 20.91 -15.71 -15.59
CA ILE A 132 19.59 -15.17 -15.30
C ILE A 132 19.51 -13.69 -15.72
N TRP A 133 20.53 -12.89 -15.42
CA TRP A 133 20.65 -11.51 -15.89
C TRP A 133 20.47 -11.38 -17.39
N LYS A 134 21.24 -12.18 -18.13
CA LYS A 134 21.15 -12.18 -19.59
C LYS A 134 19.74 -12.53 -20.09
N ARG A 135 19.20 -13.65 -19.62
CA ARG A 135 17.88 -14.16 -20.08
C ARG A 135 16.72 -13.20 -19.73
N THR A 136 16.71 -12.66 -18.52
CA THR A 136 15.65 -11.73 -18.11
C THR A 136 15.70 -10.44 -18.93
N ASN A 137 16.89 -9.91 -19.19
CA ASN A 137 17.03 -8.66 -19.95
C ASN A 137 16.70 -8.85 -21.43
N GLU A 138 17.03 -9.99 -22.04
CA GLU A 138 16.59 -10.33 -23.40
C GLU A 138 15.07 -10.35 -23.50
N LEU A 139 14.37 -10.87 -22.50
CA LEU A 139 12.91 -10.89 -22.46
C LEU A 139 12.30 -9.50 -22.18
N LEU A 140 12.86 -8.74 -21.25
CA LEU A 140 12.38 -7.38 -20.92
C LEU A 140 12.50 -6.41 -22.10
N GLN A 141 13.48 -6.59 -22.97
CA GLN A 141 13.66 -5.82 -24.21
C GLN A 141 12.74 -6.28 -25.34
N GLY A 142 12.10 -7.43 -25.18
CA GLY A 142 11.12 -7.96 -26.12
C GLY A 142 9.73 -7.36 -25.97
N ALA A 143 8.85 -7.66 -26.91
CA ALA A 143 7.43 -7.30 -26.79
C ALA A 143 6.73 -8.08 -25.66
N GLY A 144 5.77 -7.46 -25.00
CA GLY A 144 4.94 -8.12 -23.99
C GLY A 144 5.55 -8.12 -22.57
N PHE A 145 6.46 -7.21 -22.27
CA PHE A 145 7.05 -7.00 -20.94
C PHE A 145 6.96 -5.54 -20.45
N GLY A 146 6.07 -4.75 -21.04
CA GLY A 146 5.73 -3.44 -20.49
C GLY A 146 4.88 -3.56 -19.21
N ALA A 147 4.72 -2.45 -18.51
CA ALA A 147 3.95 -2.38 -17.26
C ALA A 147 2.53 -2.96 -17.42
N ARG A 148 1.82 -2.61 -18.50
CA ARG A 148 0.48 -3.16 -18.81
C ARG A 148 0.51 -4.67 -19.02
N ASP A 149 1.51 -5.14 -19.76
CA ASP A 149 1.64 -6.57 -20.07
C ASP A 149 1.83 -7.41 -18.81
N LEU A 150 2.66 -6.93 -17.87
CA LEU A 150 2.92 -7.60 -16.61
C LEU A 150 1.67 -7.64 -15.71
N ILE A 151 0.90 -6.56 -15.68
CA ILE A 151 -0.38 -6.50 -14.94
C ILE A 151 -1.39 -7.50 -15.53
N VAL A 152 -1.52 -7.54 -16.84
CA VAL A 152 -2.42 -8.48 -17.54
C VAL A 152 -1.98 -9.94 -17.33
N LYS A 153 -0.67 -10.24 -17.47
CA LYS A 153 -0.10 -11.57 -17.20
C LYS A 153 -0.37 -12.04 -15.76
N SER A 154 -0.50 -11.12 -14.82
CA SER A 154 -0.82 -11.44 -13.43
C SER A 154 -2.31 -11.70 -13.17
N ASN A 155 -3.16 -11.72 -14.21
CA ASN A 155 -4.62 -11.86 -14.13
C ASN A 155 -5.28 -10.80 -13.22
N VAL A 156 -4.73 -9.59 -13.19
CA VAL A 156 -5.29 -8.45 -12.45
C VAL A 156 -6.43 -7.84 -13.27
N LYS A 157 -7.55 -7.52 -12.61
CA LYS A 157 -8.72 -6.84 -13.21
C LYS A 157 -8.90 -5.41 -12.72
N VAL A 158 -8.47 -5.15 -11.50
CA VAL A 158 -8.55 -3.83 -10.88
C VAL A 158 -7.25 -3.54 -10.15
N VAL A 159 -6.76 -2.32 -10.32
CA VAL A 159 -5.63 -1.74 -9.57
C VAL A 159 -6.13 -0.48 -8.91
N CYS A 160 -5.97 -0.35 -7.59
CA CYS A 160 -6.20 0.88 -6.85
C CYS A 160 -4.84 1.47 -6.44
N THR A 161 -4.50 2.60 -7.03
CA THR A 161 -3.25 3.32 -6.76
C THR A 161 -3.32 4.10 -5.44
N THR A 162 -2.27 4.81 -5.10
CA THR A 162 -2.19 5.64 -3.88
C THR A 162 -1.92 7.07 -4.29
N ASP A 163 -2.93 7.95 -4.17
CA ASP A 163 -2.92 9.27 -4.76
C ASP A 163 -3.24 10.36 -3.73
N ASP A 164 -2.52 11.50 -3.84
CA ASP A 164 -2.74 12.65 -2.98
C ASP A 164 -4.04 13.38 -3.38
N PRO A 165 -4.84 13.91 -2.43
CA PRO A 165 -6.00 14.75 -2.74
C PRO A 165 -5.76 15.86 -3.75
N VAL A 166 -4.55 16.39 -3.86
CA VAL A 166 -4.21 17.47 -4.80
C VAL A 166 -3.89 16.99 -6.21
N ASP A 167 -3.76 15.69 -6.44
CA ASP A 167 -3.41 15.11 -7.73
C ASP A 167 -4.49 15.36 -8.79
N SER A 168 -4.07 15.66 -10.01
CA SER A 168 -4.98 15.94 -11.14
C SER A 168 -5.76 14.71 -11.61
N LEU A 169 -5.28 13.50 -11.30
CA LEU A 169 -5.78 12.21 -11.80
C LEU A 169 -5.77 12.09 -13.33
N GLU A 170 -4.95 12.87 -14.01
CA GLU A 170 -4.89 12.92 -15.47
C GLU A 170 -4.78 11.53 -16.09
N TYR A 171 -3.81 10.74 -15.62
CA TYR A 171 -3.57 9.40 -16.19
C TYR A 171 -4.67 8.40 -15.85
N HIS A 172 -5.36 8.53 -14.71
CA HIS A 172 -6.55 7.72 -14.41
C HIS A 172 -7.69 8.01 -15.38
N LEU A 173 -7.90 9.29 -15.69
CA LEU A 173 -8.93 9.70 -16.64
C LEU A 173 -8.61 9.21 -18.05
N LEU A 174 -7.34 9.29 -18.48
CA LEU A 174 -6.88 8.76 -19.77
C LEU A 174 -7.02 7.23 -19.84
N LEU A 175 -6.63 6.51 -18.78
CA LEU A 175 -6.78 5.06 -18.70
C LEU A 175 -8.25 4.61 -18.70
N LYS A 176 -9.15 5.39 -18.10
CA LYS A 176 -10.58 5.12 -18.09
C LYS A 176 -11.19 5.15 -19.50
N GLU A 177 -10.68 6.01 -20.38
CA GLU A 177 -11.11 6.12 -21.77
C GLU A 177 -10.44 5.09 -22.71
N ASP A 178 -9.33 4.49 -22.28
CA ASP A 178 -8.60 3.48 -23.05
C ASP A 178 -9.35 2.14 -23.04
N LYS A 179 -9.98 1.79 -24.15
CA LYS A 179 -10.74 0.54 -24.30
C LYS A 179 -9.88 -0.69 -24.62
N ASP A 180 -8.63 -0.47 -24.98
CA ASP A 180 -7.70 -1.55 -25.33
C ASP A 180 -7.01 -2.13 -24.09
N PHE A 181 -7.03 -1.42 -22.96
CA PHE A 181 -6.49 -1.92 -21.70
C PHE A 181 -7.59 -2.53 -20.81
N PRO A 182 -7.55 -3.87 -20.57
CA PRO A 182 -8.66 -4.58 -19.92
C PRO A 182 -8.68 -4.47 -18.38
N VAL A 183 -7.79 -3.65 -17.81
CA VAL A 183 -7.65 -3.49 -16.35
C VAL A 183 -8.14 -2.11 -15.95
N SER A 184 -9.00 -2.06 -14.93
CA SER A 184 -9.45 -0.79 -14.34
C SER A 184 -8.38 -0.25 -13.40
N VAL A 185 -7.86 0.94 -13.69
CA VAL A 185 -6.92 1.66 -12.79
C VAL A 185 -7.68 2.77 -12.10
N LEU A 186 -7.85 2.65 -10.80
CA LEU A 186 -8.71 3.49 -9.98
C LEU A 186 -7.88 4.26 -8.94
N PRO A 187 -8.18 5.55 -8.69
CA PRO A 187 -7.46 6.31 -7.69
C PRO A 187 -7.86 5.91 -6.27
N GLY A 188 -6.87 5.80 -5.38
CA GLY A 188 -7.04 5.66 -3.95
C GLY A 188 -6.73 6.98 -3.22
N PHE A 189 -7.66 7.46 -2.41
CA PHE A 189 -7.58 8.75 -1.74
C PHE A 189 -6.72 8.68 -0.49
N ARG A 190 -5.53 9.33 -0.50
CA ARG A 190 -4.57 9.32 0.61
C ARG A 190 -4.30 10.73 1.15
N PRO A 191 -5.07 11.20 2.13
CA PRO A 191 -5.00 12.58 2.63
C PRO A 191 -3.98 12.80 3.76
N ASP A 192 -2.95 11.97 3.89
CA ASP A 192 -2.01 11.99 5.04
C ASP A 192 -1.42 13.38 5.28
N LYS A 193 -0.98 14.07 4.22
CA LYS A 193 -0.44 15.42 4.33
C LYS A 193 -1.43 16.45 4.89
N GLY A 194 -2.73 16.21 4.68
CA GLY A 194 -3.81 17.03 5.24
C GLY A 194 -4.17 16.69 6.68
N LEU A 195 -3.69 15.55 7.20
CA LEU A 195 -3.88 15.12 8.58
C LEU A 195 -2.68 15.44 9.49
N GLU A 196 -1.51 15.64 8.89
CA GLU A 196 -0.24 15.89 9.58
C GLU A 196 -0.01 17.39 9.76
N ILE A 197 -0.84 18.05 10.57
CA ILE A 197 -0.86 19.50 10.74
C ILE A 197 0.50 20.07 11.22
N ASN A 198 1.29 19.27 11.95
CA ASN A 198 2.63 19.65 12.43
C ASN A 198 3.73 19.53 11.38
N ARG A 199 3.45 18.93 10.23
CA ARG A 199 4.41 18.83 9.14
C ARG A 199 4.82 20.21 8.65
N GLU A 200 6.11 20.41 8.39
CA GLU A 200 6.65 21.69 7.92
C GLU A 200 5.93 22.18 6.64
N GLY A 201 5.71 21.31 5.68
CA GLY A 201 5.02 21.61 4.41
C GLY A 201 3.48 21.60 4.47
N PHE A 202 2.85 21.59 5.66
CA PHE A 202 1.40 21.60 5.76
C PHE A 202 0.74 22.84 5.15
N PRO A 203 1.22 24.09 5.39
CA PRO A 203 0.64 25.27 4.77
C PRO A 203 0.76 25.26 3.23
N ASP A 204 1.88 24.80 2.70
CA ASP A 204 2.10 24.68 1.25
C ASP A 204 1.15 23.65 0.63
N TRP A 205 0.91 22.53 1.35
CA TRP A 205 -0.05 21.55 0.92
C TRP A 205 -1.49 22.07 0.96
N VAL A 206 -1.85 22.89 1.96
CA VAL A 206 -3.16 23.57 2.00
C VAL A 206 -3.34 24.48 0.81
N GLN A 207 -2.31 25.22 0.40
CA GLN A 207 -2.33 26.03 -0.81
C GLN A 207 -2.54 25.16 -2.07
N ALA A 208 -1.83 24.03 -2.18
CA ALA A 208 -2.04 23.10 -3.28
C ALA A 208 -3.46 22.52 -3.31
N LEU A 209 -4.06 22.27 -2.13
CA LEU A 209 -5.45 21.84 -2.02
C LEU A 209 -6.43 22.93 -2.45
N GLU A 210 -6.16 24.19 -2.10
CA GLU A 210 -6.92 25.37 -2.54
C GLU A 210 -6.97 25.40 -4.07
N ASP A 211 -5.82 25.29 -4.72
CA ASP A 211 -5.68 25.31 -6.17
C ASP A 211 -6.42 24.12 -6.81
N ALA A 212 -6.19 22.90 -6.31
CA ALA A 212 -6.79 21.69 -6.85
C ALA A 212 -8.31 21.63 -6.66
N ALA A 213 -8.80 22.21 -5.56
CA ALA A 213 -10.22 22.28 -5.28
C ALA A 213 -10.89 23.54 -5.90
N ALA A 214 -10.13 24.55 -6.31
CA ALA A 214 -10.61 25.88 -6.67
C ALA A 214 -11.57 26.43 -5.60
N ILE A 215 -11.12 26.43 -4.36
CA ILE A 215 -11.81 26.96 -3.17
C ILE A 215 -10.76 27.70 -2.35
N SER A 216 -10.95 29.00 -2.07
CA SER A 216 -10.06 29.71 -1.15
C SER A 216 -10.19 29.13 0.26
N ILE A 217 -9.03 28.81 0.87
CA ILE A 217 -8.97 28.15 2.17
C ILE A 217 -8.36 29.08 3.20
N THR A 218 -9.22 29.82 3.89
CA THR A 218 -8.85 30.70 4.99
C THR A 218 -9.37 30.20 6.34
N THR A 219 -10.37 29.31 6.29
CA THR A 219 -11.04 28.74 7.46
C THR A 219 -11.02 27.20 7.38
N TYR A 220 -11.21 26.57 8.53
CA TYR A 220 -11.31 25.12 8.60
C TYR A 220 -12.56 24.59 7.86
N ASP A 221 -13.64 25.38 7.80
CA ASP A 221 -14.83 25.01 7.02
C ASP A 221 -14.53 24.93 5.53
N GLU A 222 -13.75 25.86 5.02
CA GLU A 222 -13.31 25.85 3.62
C GLU A 222 -12.35 24.68 3.36
N PHE A 223 -11.46 24.38 4.29
CA PHE A 223 -10.58 23.21 4.22
C PHE A 223 -11.39 21.91 4.12
N LEU A 224 -12.39 21.72 4.97
CA LEU A 224 -13.25 20.54 4.94
C LEU A 224 -14.07 20.46 3.63
N LYS A 225 -14.58 21.60 3.13
CA LYS A 225 -15.26 21.67 1.82
C LYS A 225 -14.32 21.32 0.66
N ALA A 226 -13.08 21.77 0.72
CA ALA A 226 -12.08 21.43 -0.29
C ALA A 226 -11.78 19.93 -0.30
N LEU A 227 -11.57 19.31 0.88
CA LEU A 227 -11.42 17.86 1.01
C LEU A 227 -12.65 17.11 0.46
N GLU A 228 -13.87 17.52 0.81
CA GLU A 228 -15.09 16.93 0.28
C GLU A 228 -15.14 17.01 -1.25
N LYS A 229 -14.84 18.17 -1.83
CA LYS A 229 -14.80 18.35 -3.29
C LYS A 229 -13.80 17.39 -3.94
N ARG A 230 -12.63 17.20 -3.32
CA ARG A 230 -11.62 16.25 -3.82
C ARG A 230 -12.07 14.79 -3.68
N VAL A 231 -12.66 14.39 -2.55
CA VAL A 231 -13.24 13.04 -2.40
C VAL A 231 -14.28 12.77 -3.50
N ARG A 232 -15.19 13.72 -3.76
CA ARG A 232 -16.20 13.58 -4.82
C ARG A 232 -15.58 13.55 -6.22
N PHE A 233 -14.50 14.28 -6.45
CA PHE A 233 -13.74 14.20 -7.71
C PHE A 233 -13.11 12.82 -7.90
N PHE A 234 -12.44 12.28 -6.88
CA PHE A 234 -11.91 10.92 -6.90
C PHE A 234 -13.01 9.88 -7.14
N HIS A 235 -14.15 10.05 -6.49
CA HIS A 235 -15.32 9.19 -6.71
C HIS A 235 -15.76 9.21 -8.19
N SER A 236 -15.83 10.38 -8.82
CA SER A 236 -16.21 10.53 -10.23
C SER A 236 -15.17 9.90 -11.18
N ALA A 237 -13.90 9.93 -10.80
CA ALA A 237 -12.82 9.25 -11.52
C ALA A 237 -12.85 7.72 -11.37
N GLY A 238 -13.65 7.20 -10.42
CA GLY A 238 -13.79 5.75 -10.17
C GLY A 238 -13.26 5.29 -8.82
N GLY A 239 -12.68 6.18 -8.01
CA GLY A 239 -12.18 5.86 -6.67
C GLY A 239 -13.26 5.29 -5.74
N ARG A 240 -12.90 4.25 -5.02
CA ARG A 240 -13.79 3.53 -4.08
C ARG A 240 -13.09 3.18 -2.78
N VAL A 241 -11.84 3.61 -2.63
CA VAL A 241 -11.02 3.33 -1.46
C VAL A 241 -10.33 4.59 -0.98
N SER A 242 -10.15 4.69 0.32
CA SER A 242 -9.19 5.61 0.93
C SER A 242 -8.08 4.82 1.60
N ASP A 243 -6.94 5.47 1.76
CA ASP A 243 -5.77 4.92 2.42
C ASP A 243 -5.18 5.96 3.37
N HIS A 244 -4.80 5.54 4.56
CA HIS A 244 -4.25 6.41 5.60
C HIS A 244 -3.04 5.75 6.24
N ALA A 245 -1.88 6.41 6.18
CA ALA A 245 -0.72 6.05 6.98
C ALA A 245 -0.84 6.69 8.37
N ILE A 246 -0.82 5.86 9.39
CA ILE A 246 -1.00 6.27 10.79
C ILE A 246 0.16 5.72 11.61
N ASP A 247 1.16 6.55 11.87
CA ASP A 247 2.36 6.16 12.64
C ASP A 247 1.99 5.68 14.03
N SER A 248 1.07 6.42 14.67
CA SER A 248 0.48 6.11 15.96
C SER A 248 -1.03 6.33 15.90
N MET A 249 -1.79 5.34 16.31
CA MET A 249 -3.24 5.48 16.37
C MET A 249 -3.62 6.46 17.48
N VAL A 250 -4.28 7.56 17.13
CA VAL A 250 -4.63 8.61 18.07
C VAL A 250 -6.14 8.88 18.12
N PHE A 251 -6.62 9.31 19.28
CA PHE A 251 -7.96 9.83 19.46
C PHE A 251 -7.97 10.85 20.58
N ALA A 252 -8.57 12.00 20.33
CA ALA A 252 -8.89 13.01 21.38
C ALA A 252 -10.32 13.49 21.18
N GLU A 253 -11.06 13.62 22.28
CA GLU A 253 -12.37 14.26 22.21
C GLU A 253 -12.21 15.71 21.80
N THR A 254 -12.98 16.15 20.82
CA THR A 254 -12.83 17.47 20.22
C THR A 254 -14.12 17.90 19.55
N THR A 255 -14.23 19.20 19.28
CA THR A 255 -15.31 19.80 18.50
C THR A 255 -14.78 20.39 17.21
N LYS A 256 -15.68 20.76 16.30
CA LYS A 256 -15.34 21.45 15.07
C LYS A 256 -14.65 22.78 15.32
N GLU A 257 -15.12 23.48 16.34
CA GLU A 257 -14.61 24.80 16.75
C GLU A 257 -13.18 24.68 17.28
N GLU A 258 -12.88 23.65 18.09
CA GLU A 258 -11.52 23.39 18.55
C GLU A 258 -10.58 23.03 17.40
N ALA A 259 -10.98 22.12 16.51
CA ALA A 259 -10.20 21.76 15.34
C ALA A 259 -9.99 22.98 14.40
N GLY A 260 -11.00 23.84 14.30
CA GLY A 260 -10.93 25.08 13.51
C GLY A 260 -9.96 26.10 14.10
N ARG A 261 -9.95 26.26 15.43
CA ARG A 261 -8.96 27.12 16.11
C ARG A 261 -7.54 26.60 15.84
N ILE A 262 -7.31 25.32 16.03
CA ILE A 262 -5.98 24.70 15.81
C ILE A 262 -5.52 24.90 14.36
N PHE A 263 -6.41 24.71 13.38
CA PHE A 263 -6.11 24.95 11.98
C PHE A 263 -5.71 26.41 11.71
N SER A 264 -6.50 27.37 12.25
CA SER A 264 -6.20 28.80 12.08
C SER A 264 -4.89 29.20 12.74
N ASP A 265 -4.60 28.72 13.96
CA ASP A 265 -3.35 28.95 14.66
C ASP A 265 -2.16 28.46 13.82
N ARG A 266 -2.27 27.29 13.21
CA ARG A 266 -1.23 26.71 12.35
C ARG A 266 -0.98 27.55 11.09
N LEU A 267 -2.02 28.01 10.41
CA LEU A 267 -1.88 28.86 9.22
C LEU A 267 -1.26 30.23 9.54
N GLN A 268 -1.41 30.70 10.78
CA GLN A 268 -0.75 31.92 11.28
C GLN A 268 0.70 31.68 11.75
N GLY A 269 1.22 30.45 11.58
CA GLY A 269 2.59 30.10 11.97
C GLY A 269 2.76 29.70 13.42
N THR A 270 1.69 29.52 14.18
CA THR A 270 1.76 29.05 15.57
C THR A 270 2.11 27.56 15.59
N GLU A 271 3.00 27.17 16.48
CA GLU A 271 3.34 25.77 16.72
C GLU A 271 2.15 25.05 17.37
N VAL A 272 1.79 23.90 16.83
CA VAL A 272 0.67 23.08 17.32
C VAL A 272 1.19 22.03 18.30
N SER A 273 0.59 21.97 19.49
CA SER A 273 0.93 20.96 20.48
C SER A 273 0.53 19.54 20.00
N TYR A 274 1.17 18.52 20.55
CA TYR A 274 0.80 17.12 20.24
C TYR A 274 -0.67 16.80 20.57
N GLU A 275 -1.20 17.35 21.68
CA GLU A 275 -2.62 17.18 22.05
C GLU A 275 -3.56 17.88 21.05
N ASP A 276 -3.21 19.06 20.59
CA ASP A 276 -4.00 19.77 19.57
C ASP A 276 -3.91 19.05 18.20
N GLU A 277 -2.75 18.52 17.83
CA GLU A 277 -2.61 17.68 16.63
C GLU A 277 -3.56 16.48 16.68
N LYS A 278 -3.64 15.77 17.81
CA LYS A 278 -4.58 14.65 17.97
C LYS A 278 -6.03 15.10 17.80
N LYS A 279 -6.41 16.26 18.34
CA LYS A 279 -7.76 16.82 18.19
C LYS A 279 -8.07 17.12 16.72
N PHE A 280 -7.18 17.83 16.04
CA PHE A 280 -7.34 18.14 14.62
C PHE A 280 -7.46 16.88 13.76
N LYS A 281 -6.54 15.94 13.95
CA LYS A 281 -6.52 14.66 13.24
C LYS A 281 -7.81 13.86 13.50
N THR A 282 -8.25 13.78 14.74
CA THR A 282 -9.48 13.05 15.11
C THR A 282 -10.71 13.63 14.41
N TYR A 283 -10.91 14.95 14.46
CA TYR A 283 -12.08 15.56 13.84
C TYR A 283 -12.07 15.43 12.32
N THR A 284 -10.91 15.68 11.71
CA THR A 284 -10.75 15.57 10.25
C THR A 284 -11.01 14.13 9.76
N LEU A 285 -10.49 13.11 10.49
CA LEU A 285 -10.78 11.70 10.19
C LEU A 285 -12.27 11.37 10.35
N GLN A 286 -12.94 11.85 11.41
CA GLN A 286 -14.39 11.65 11.59
C GLN A 286 -15.20 12.25 10.43
N PHE A 287 -14.80 13.41 9.95
CA PHE A 287 -15.42 14.06 8.79
C PHE A 287 -15.24 13.21 7.53
N LEU A 288 -14.01 12.78 7.24
CA LEU A 288 -13.69 11.94 6.09
C LEU A 288 -14.40 10.58 6.16
N CYS A 289 -14.44 9.92 7.32
CA CYS A 289 -15.21 8.68 7.53
C CYS A 289 -16.67 8.85 7.10
N GLY A 290 -17.28 10.00 7.45
CA GLY A 290 -18.65 10.30 7.06
C GLY A 290 -18.84 10.37 5.55
N LEU A 291 -17.90 10.96 4.83
CA LEU A 291 -17.92 11.02 3.36
C LEU A 291 -17.71 9.64 2.73
N TYR A 292 -16.77 8.86 3.27
CA TYR A 292 -16.51 7.51 2.77
C TYR A 292 -17.73 6.60 2.96
N ALA A 293 -18.40 6.68 4.13
CA ALA A 293 -19.62 5.92 4.38
C ALA A 293 -20.77 6.33 3.44
N GLU A 294 -20.95 7.63 3.20
CA GLU A 294 -21.95 8.17 2.26
C GLU A 294 -21.73 7.64 0.84
N LEU A 295 -20.48 7.54 0.41
CA LEU A 295 -20.10 7.13 -0.94
C LEU A 295 -19.88 5.60 -1.08
N ASP A 296 -20.14 4.83 -0.02
CA ASP A 296 -19.90 3.37 0.05
C ASP A 296 -18.45 2.97 -0.28
N TRP A 297 -17.48 3.76 0.19
CA TRP A 297 -16.07 3.48 0.05
C TRP A 297 -15.56 2.52 1.13
N ALA A 298 -14.47 1.82 0.84
CA ALA A 298 -13.68 1.13 1.84
C ALA A 298 -12.54 2.03 2.32
N MET A 299 -12.43 2.20 3.63
CA MET A 299 -11.35 2.95 4.28
C MET A 299 -10.25 1.99 4.73
N GLN A 300 -9.00 2.35 4.49
CA GLN A 300 -7.83 1.57 4.88
C GLN A 300 -6.97 2.35 5.86
N PHE A 301 -6.59 1.71 6.97
CA PHE A 301 -5.64 2.23 7.95
C PHE A 301 -4.37 1.38 8.00
N HIS A 302 -3.23 1.99 7.66
CA HIS A 302 -1.89 1.42 7.86
C HIS A 302 -1.29 1.98 9.14
N ILE A 303 -1.26 1.15 10.20
CA ILE A 303 -0.97 1.57 11.58
C ILE A 303 0.43 1.10 11.98
N ASN A 304 1.07 1.85 12.88
CA ASN A 304 2.31 1.47 13.58
C ASN A 304 3.55 1.35 12.69
N ALA A 305 3.66 2.20 11.66
CA ALA A 305 4.87 2.34 10.87
C ALA A 305 5.62 3.63 11.23
N LEU A 306 6.68 3.53 12.03
CA LEU A 306 7.58 4.65 12.29
C LEU A 306 8.50 4.85 11.08
N ARG A 307 8.29 5.95 10.36
CA ARG A 307 9.03 6.26 9.15
C ARG A 307 10.35 6.96 9.43
N ASN A 308 11.37 6.63 8.63
CA ASN A 308 12.65 7.35 8.59
C ASN A 308 13.33 7.49 9.96
N THR A 309 13.31 6.44 10.78
CA THR A 309 13.79 6.46 12.18
C THR A 309 15.29 6.74 12.31
N ASN A 310 16.09 6.60 11.24
CA ASN A 310 17.50 6.94 11.21
C ASN A 310 17.74 8.30 10.57
N THR A 311 17.77 9.34 11.39
CA THR A 311 17.96 10.74 10.93
C THR A 311 19.22 10.95 10.08
N LYS A 312 20.32 10.25 10.38
CA LYS A 312 21.56 10.33 9.59
C LYS A 312 21.35 9.82 8.17
N MET A 313 20.66 8.69 8.05
CA MET A 313 20.38 8.08 6.74
C MET A 313 19.32 8.86 5.98
N MET A 314 18.30 9.38 6.67
CA MET A 314 17.31 10.29 6.09
C MET A 314 17.98 11.53 5.44
N LYS A 315 18.97 12.15 6.13
CA LYS A 315 19.73 13.27 5.57
C LYS A 315 20.63 12.89 4.40
N ARG A 316 21.11 11.63 4.37
CA ARG A 316 22.04 11.14 3.34
C ARG A 316 21.32 10.63 2.09
N LEU A 317 20.23 9.89 2.26
CA LEU A 317 19.56 9.12 1.19
C LEU A 317 18.16 9.63 0.87
N GLY A 318 17.58 10.47 1.72
CA GLY A 318 16.19 10.91 1.60
C GLY A 318 15.18 9.95 2.28
N PRO A 319 13.89 10.24 2.15
CA PRO A 319 12.82 9.42 2.70
C PRO A 319 12.66 8.10 1.94
N ASP A 320 11.91 7.17 2.54
CA ASP A 320 11.47 5.89 1.94
C ASP A 320 12.61 4.99 1.44
N THR A 321 13.75 5.06 2.11
CA THR A 321 14.95 4.27 1.77
C THR A 321 15.12 3.02 2.64
N GLY A 322 14.07 2.62 3.38
CA GLY A 322 14.03 1.39 4.16
C GLY A 322 14.57 1.51 5.59
N TYR A 323 14.66 2.72 6.12
CA TYR A 323 15.04 2.97 7.53
C TYR A 323 13.82 3.22 8.42
N ASP A 324 12.78 2.44 8.18
CA ASP A 324 11.55 2.44 8.98
C ASP A 324 11.62 1.42 10.09
N SER A 325 10.82 1.62 11.12
CA SER A 325 10.69 0.72 12.26
C SER A 325 9.22 0.46 12.57
N MET A 326 8.98 -0.61 13.29
CA MET A 326 7.69 -0.92 13.88
C MET A 326 7.50 -0.06 15.13
N ASN A 327 6.30 0.53 15.28
CA ASN A 327 5.86 1.16 16.51
C ASN A 327 5.18 0.11 17.41
N ASP A 328 5.28 0.30 18.73
CA ASP A 328 4.66 -0.56 19.74
C ASP A 328 3.73 0.24 20.68
N GLU A 329 3.21 1.37 20.22
CA GLU A 329 2.22 2.13 20.96
C GLU A 329 0.86 1.42 21.01
N GLU A 330 0.13 1.61 22.13
CA GLU A 330 -1.19 1.01 22.32
C GLU A 330 -2.20 1.52 21.29
N ILE A 331 -2.72 0.61 20.46
CA ILE A 331 -3.74 0.94 19.45
C ILE A 331 -5.17 0.70 19.95
N ALA A 332 -5.37 -0.16 20.94
CA ALA A 332 -6.70 -0.65 21.32
C ALA A 332 -7.68 0.48 21.68
N LYS A 333 -7.30 1.36 22.59
CA LYS A 333 -8.19 2.43 23.06
C LYS A 333 -8.43 3.52 22.03
N PRO A 334 -7.40 4.11 21.38
CA PRO A 334 -7.64 5.16 20.41
C PRO A 334 -8.39 4.65 19.18
N LEU A 335 -8.10 3.46 18.70
CA LEU A 335 -8.78 2.87 17.55
C LEU A 335 -10.27 2.62 17.84
N TYR A 336 -10.58 1.95 18.97
CA TYR A 336 -11.97 1.71 19.33
C TYR A 336 -12.75 3.02 19.50
N LYS A 337 -12.15 4.03 20.13
CA LYS A 337 -12.80 5.33 20.34
C LYS A 337 -13.12 6.04 19.00
N LEU A 338 -12.17 6.02 18.07
CA LEU A 338 -12.41 6.58 16.73
C LEU A 338 -13.54 5.85 16.01
N LEU A 339 -13.45 4.52 15.90
CA LEU A 339 -14.48 3.72 15.21
C LEU A 339 -15.86 3.90 15.87
N ASN A 340 -15.94 3.84 17.20
CA ASN A 340 -17.20 4.04 17.93
C ASN A 340 -17.76 5.45 17.75
N SER A 341 -16.93 6.48 17.70
CA SER A 341 -17.37 7.86 17.53
C SER A 341 -18.08 8.12 16.19
N VAL A 342 -17.71 7.39 15.16
CA VAL A 342 -18.36 7.47 13.83
C VAL A 342 -19.49 6.46 13.69
N GLU A 343 -19.38 5.27 14.32
CA GLU A 343 -20.46 4.28 14.36
C GLU A 343 -21.72 4.81 15.06
N MET A 344 -21.57 5.52 16.18
CA MET A 344 -22.68 6.18 16.89
C MET A 344 -23.45 7.19 16.03
N LYS A 345 -22.85 7.65 14.96
CA LYS A 345 -23.45 8.56 13.97
C LYS A 345 -23.94 7.84 12.71
N ASN A 346 -23.85 6.51 12.65
CA ASN A 346 -24.08 5.69 11.46
C ASN A 346 -23.19 6.11 10.26
N LYS A 347 -21.93 6.44 10.54
CA LYS A 347 -20.96 6.97 9.57
C LYS A 347 -19.66 6.15 9.51
N LEU A 348 -19.67 4.94 10.04
CA LEU A 348 -18.52 4.03 9.92
C LEU A 348 -18.52 3.39 8.52
N PRO A 349 -17.50 3.66 7.69
CA PRO A 349 -17.36 3.00 6.40
C PRO A 349 -16.87 1.56 6.57
N LYS A 350 -16.92 0.76 5.50
CA LYS A 350 -16.18 -0.51 5.43
C LYS A 350 -14.72 -0.22 5.73
N THR A 351 -14.11 -0.92 6.69
CA THR A 351 -12.77 -0.58 7.17
C THR A 351 -11.84 -1.77 7.12
N ILE A 352 -10.66 -1.57 6.56
CA ILE A 352 -9.56 -2.54 6.50
C ILE A 352 -8.43 -2.01 7.39
N LEU A 353 -7.98 -2.85 8.32
CA LEU A 353 -6.93 -2.49 9.27
C LEU A 353 -5.66 -3.30 8.98
N TYR A 354 -4.57 -2.59 8.83
CA TYR A 354 -3.22 -3.16 8.73
C TYR A 354 -2.39 -2.62 9.90
N SER A 355 -1.63 -3.47 10.56
CA SER A 355 -0.59 -3.03 11.48
C SER A 355 0.76 -3.61 11.09
N LEU A 356 1.80 -2.79 11.15
CA LEU A 356 3.16 -3.27 10.96
C LEU A 356 3.63 -4.11 12.16
N ASN A 357 3.00 -3.91 13.33
CA ASN A 357 3.28 -4.68 14.55
C ASN A 357 2.43 -5.96 14.60
N PRO A 358 3.01 -7.17 14.48
CA PRO A 358 2.24 -8.41 14.52
C PRO A 358 1.56 -8.66 15.89
N ASN A 359 2.00 -8.01 16.97
CA ASN A 359 1.35 -8.12 18.28
C ASN A 359 -0.06 -7.53 18.27
N ASP A 360 -0.34 -6.58 17.39
CA ASP A 360 -1.65 -5.97 17.25
C ASP A 360 -2.70 -6.90 16.64
N ASN A 361 -2.30 -8.00 16.01
CA ASN A 361 -3.22 -8.90 15.30
C ASN A 361 -4.36 -9.41 16.19
N TYR A 362 -4.08 -9.77 17.46
CA TYR A 362 -5.09 -10.24 18.39
C TYR A 362 -6.03 -9.11 18.82
N VAL A 363 -5.49 -7.92 19.05
CA VAL A 363 -6.28 -6.71 19.40
C VAL A 363 -7.23 -6.38 18.27
N ILE A 364 -6.72 -6.27 17.05
CA ILE A 364 -7.51 -5.97 15.86
C ILE A 364 -8.55 -7.08 15.62
N ALA A 365 -8.18 -8.37 15.71
CA ALA A 365 -9.10 -9.50 15.53
C ALA A 365 -10.26 -9.48 16.52
N SER A 366 -10.00 -9.16 17.78
CA SER A 366 -11.07 -9.07 18.79
C SER A 366 -11.99 -7.86 18.53
N MET A 367 -11.42 -6.74 18.13
CA MET A 367 -12.14 -5.49 17.89
C MET A 367 -13.11 -5.57 16.70
N ILE A 368 -12.72 -6.25 15.61
CA ILE A 368 -13.54 -6.41 14.42
C ILE A 368 -14.94 -6.95 14.75
N ASN A 369 -15.01 -7.92 15.64
CA ASN A 369 -16.28 -8.53 16.00
C ASN A 369 -17.23 -7.57 16.74
N SER A 370 -16.69 -6.52 17.36
CA SER A 370 -17.50 -5.50 18.07
C SER A 370 -18.20 -4.51 17.11
N PHE A 371 -17.73 -4.41 15.87
CA PHE A 371 -18.28 -3.50 14.85
C PHE A 371 -18.95 -4.24 13.69
N ARG A 372 -19.20 -5.54 13.81
CA ARG A 372 -19.94 -6.28 12.80
C ARG A 372 -21.43 -5.93 12.83
N THR A 373 -21.94 -5.46 11.71
CA THR A 373 -23.39 -5.41 11.47
C THR A 373 -23.92 -6.81 11.15
N VAL A 374 -25.04 -7.20 11.77
CA VAL A 374 -25.76 -8.42 11.40
C VAL A 374 -26.44 -8.18 10.05
N LEU A 375 -25.83 -8.64 8.97
CA LEU A 375 -26.49 -8.64 7.67
C LEU A 375 -27.44 -9.86 7.59
N PRO A 376 -28.64 -9.72 7.00
CA PRO A 376 -29.49 -10.87 6.72
C PRO A 376 -28.74 -11.93 5.89
N ARG A 377 -28.97 -13.21 6.20
CA ARG A 377 -28.27 -14.35 5.59
C ARG A 377 -28.30 -14.33 4.05
N GLU A 378 -29.32 -13.75 3.47
CA GLU A 378 -29.53 -13.58 2.02
C GLU A 378 -28.54 -12.58 1.37
N LYS A 379 -27.94 -11.69 2.14
CA LYS A 379 -26.90 -10.75 1.67
C LYS A 379 -25.48 -11.29 1.76
N TYR A 380 -25.28 -12.46 2.36
CA TYR A 380 -23.98 -13.13 2.39
C TYR A 380 -23.54 -13.70 1.03
N ASN A 381 -24.46 -13.85 0.08
CA ASN A 381 -24.17 -14.37 -1.26
C ASN A 381 -23.63 -13.31 -2.24
N SER A 382 -23.72 -12.05 -1.92
CA SER A 382 -23.02 -11.02 -2.66
C SER A 382 -21.73 -10.70 -1.89
N ALA A 383 -20.65 -11.30 -2.29
CA ALA A 383 -19.30 -11.31 -1.78
C ALA A 383 -18.73 -9.95 -1.32
N GLN A 384 -19.32 -9.35 -0.31
CA GLN A 384 -18.71 -8.24 0.42
C GLN A 384 -18.99 -8.43 1.91
N PRO A 385 -18.00 -8.80 2.71
CA PRO A 385 -18.12 -8.63 4.13
C PRO A 385 -18.21 -7.13 4.41
N GLY A 386 -19.41 -6.64 4.71
CA GLY A 386 -19.52 -5.40 5.47
C GLY A 386 -18.84 -5.67 6.79
N GLY A 387 -17.66 -5.14 7.02
CA GLY A 387 -16.94 -5.38 8.25
C GLY A 387 -15.45 -5.11 8.11
N LEU A 388 -14.80 -5.00 9.24
CA LEU A 388 -13.37 -4.84 9.35
C LEU A 388 -12.67 -6.10 8.88
N THR A 389 -11.71 -5.97 8.00
CA THR A 389 -10.88 -7.08 7.52
C THR A 389 -9.49 -6.93 8.11
N ILE A 390 -8.94 -8.01 8.65
CA ILE A 390 -7.52 -8.03 9.05
C ILE A 390 -6.72 -8.62 7.93
N GLN A 391 -5.71 -7.90 7.54
CA GLN A 391 -4.64 -8.45 6.73
C GLN A 391 -3.39 -8.54 7.61
N LYS A 392 -2.77 -9.74 7.64
CA LYS A 392 -1.48 -9.88 8.33
C LYS A 392 -0.46 -8.96 7.71
N THR A 393 0.25 -8.26 8.58
CA THR A 393 1.27 -7.30 8.25
C THR A 393 2.34 -7.85 7.32
N GLY A 394 2.75 -7.00 6.41
CA GLY A 394 4.06 -6.99 5.76
C GLY A 394 4.36 -8.12 4.80
N CYS A 395 3.53 -9.16 4.76
CA CYS A 395 3.69 -10.30 3.90
C CYS A 395 2.32 -10.90 3.61
N SER A 396 1.44 -10.12 3.01
CA SER A 396 0.34 -10.76 2.34
C SER A 396 0.93 -11.56 1.19
N ILE A 397 0.86 -12.86 1.32
CA ILE A 397 0.96 -13.73 0.16
C ILE A 397 -0.20 -13.29 -0.74
N LYS A 398 0.14 -12.47 -1.72
CA LYS A 398 -0.78 -12.13 -2.81
C LYS A 398 -1.01 -13.36 -3.64
#